data_c381121453d7cb3b72e6e05f04961799
#
_entry.id   c381121453d7cb3b72e6e05f04961799
#
_cell.length_a   1.000
_cell.length_b   1.000
_cell.length_c   1.000
_cell.angle_alpha   90.00
_cell.angle_beta   90.00
_cell.angle_gamma   90.00
#
_symmetry.space_group_name_H-M   'P 1'
#
loop_
_entity.id
_entity.type
_entity.pdbx_description
1 polymer ?
#
loop_
_entity_poly.entity_id
_entity_poly.type
_entity_poly.pdbx_seq_one_letter_code
_entity_poly.pdbx_strand_id
1 'polypeptide(L)'
;MSQHEIYLGNPNLKKANTPIEFSEENILEFLKCKEDPIYFTRNYIKIVSLDEGLVPFNMYDFQEKLIDRFHKNRFNICKMPRQTGKSTTCISYLLHYAVFNDNVNIAVLANKASTARDLLGRLQLAYENLPRWMQQGIVSWNKGSLELENGSKISANS
;
A
#
# COMPACT_ATOMS: atom_id res chain seq x y z
N MET A 1 -0.12 -1.46 -24.35
CA MET A 1 -1.19 -1.57 -23.34
C MET A 1 -2.47 -1.06 -23.96
N SER A 2 -3.51 -1.86 -23.97
CA SER A 2 -4.81 -1.41 -24.47
C SER A 2 -5.46 -0.47 -23.44
N GLN A 3 -6.22 0.55 -23.92
CA GLN A 3 -6.95 1.46 -23.02
C GLN A 3 -7.95 0.75 -22.10
N HIS A 4 -8.30 -0.51 -22.40
CA HIS A 4 -9.21 -1.34 -21.62
C HIS A 4 -8.60 -1.92 -20.32
N GLU A 5 -7.27 -1.94 -20.21
CA GLU A 5 -6.53 -2.56 -19.10
C GLU A 5 -6.12 -1.58 -17.99
N ILE A 6 -6.29 -0.29 -18.23
CA ILE A 6 -5.90 0.78 -17.32
C ILE A 6 -7.13 1.47 -16.72
N TYR A 7 -7.03 1.90 -15.47
CA TYR A 7 -8.12 2.57 -14.77
C TYR A 7 -8.15 4.06 -15.13
N LEU A 8 -9.26 4.52 -15.72
CA LEU A 8 -9.49 5.92 -16.12
C LEU A 8 -8.30 6.60 -16.85
N GLY A 9 -7.59 5.83 -17.70
CA GLY A 9 -6.47 6.36 -18.48
C GLY A 9 -5.15 6.51 -17.71
N ASN A 10 -5.08 6.11 -16.45
CA ASN A 10 -3.82 6.13 -15.68
C ASN A 10 -3.02 4.83 -15.95
N PRO A 11 -1.85 4.91 -16.63
CA PRO A 11 -1.06 3.72 -16.98
C PRO A 11 -0.49 2.98 -15.76
N ASN A 12 -0.41 3.64 -14.61
CA ASN A 12 0.11 3.07 -13.37
C ASN A 12 -0.96 2.30 -12.57
N LEU A 13 -2.22 2.34 -13.00
CA LEU A 13 -3.32 1.69 -12.32
C LEU A 13 -3.92 0.57 -13.18
N LYS A 14 -3.82 -0.65 -12.71
CA LYS A 14 -4.51 -1.78 -13.30
C LYS A 14 -6.01 -1.69 -13.04
N LYS A 15 -6.82 -1.81 -14.07
CA LYS A 15 -8.27 -1.88 -13.94
C LYS A 15 -8.69 -3.25 -13.38
N ALA A 16 -9.78 -3.30 -12.62
CA ALA A 16 -10.37 -4.55 -12.13
C ALA A 16 -10.72 -5.49 -13.31
N ASN A 17 -10.62 -6.78 -13.07
CA ASN A 17 -10.87 -7.87 -14.04
C ASN A 17 -9.93 -7.85 -15.27
N THR A 18 -8.77 -7.20 -15.15
CA THR A 18 -7.73 -7.29 -16.19
C THR A 18 -6.94 -8.57 -15.97
N PRO A 19 -6.94 -9.51 -16.94
CA PRO A 19 -6.17 -10.75 -16.82
C PRO A 19 -4.66 -10.43 -16.77
N ILE A 20 -3.94 -11.17 -15.94
CA ILE A 20 -2.48 -11.11 -15.85
C ILE A 20 -1.95 -12.52 -16.01
N GLU A 21 -0.95 -12.67 -16.86
CA GLU A 21 -0.14 -13.87 -16.92
C GLU A 21 0.93 -13.79 -15.83
N PHE A 22 0.89 -14.74 -14.91
CA PHE A 22 1.90 -14.87 -13.87
C PHE A 22 2.97 -15.86 -14.34
N SER A 23 4.23 -15.46 -14.29
CA SER A 23 5.34 -16.42 -14.35
C SER A 23 5.45 -17.19 -13.04
N GLU A 24 6.11 -18.35 -13.05
CA GLU A 24 6.40 -19.09 -11.81
C GLU A 24 7.17 -18.24 -10.79
N GLU A 25 8.10 -17.41 -11.26
CA GLU A 25 8.85 -16.47 -10.43
C GLU A 25 7.93 -15.44 -9.76
N ASN A 26 6.96 -14.88 -10.51
CA ASN A 26 5.99 -13.93 -9.97
C ASN A 26 5.10 -14.55 -8.88
N ILE A 27 4.72 -15.82 -9.05
CA ILE A 27 3.92 -16.54 -8.06
C ILE A 27 4.71 -16.73 -6.76
N LEU A 28 5.96 -17.20 -6.86
CA LEU A 28 6.84 -17.40 -5.71
C LEU A 28 7.10 -16.07 -4.98
N GLU A 29 7.38 -15.01 -5.72
CA GLU A 29 7.61 -13.69 -5.18
C GLU A 29 6.36 -13.11 -4.52
N PHE A 30 5.18 -13.30 -5.11
CA PHE A 30 3.91 -12.89 -4.52
C PHE A 30 3.65 -13.59 -3.18
N LEU A 31 3.88 -14.90 -3.10
CA LEU A 31 3.73 -15.67 -1.86
C LEU A 31 4.71 -15.20 -0.78
N LYS A 32 5.95 -14.94 -1.16
CA LYS A 32 6.96 -14.41 -0.23
C LYS A 32 6.57 -13.03 0.31
N CYS A 33 6.10 -12.15 -0.55
CA CYS A 33 5.61 -10.83 -0.14
C CYS A 33 4.38 -10.93 0.76
N LYS A 34 3.48 -11.87 0.49
CA LYS A 34 2.28 -12.11 1.31
C LYS A 34 2.63 -12.53 2.74
N GLU A 35 3.62 -13.42 2.89
CA GLU A 35 4.04 -13.94 4.19
C GLU A 35 4.90 -12.96 5.00
N ASP A 36 5.69 -12.13 4.33
CA ASP A 36 6.63 -11.21 4.96
C ASP A 36 6.38 -9.75 4.57
N PRO A 37 5.65 -8.98 5.39
CA PRO A 37 5.40 -7.57 5.14
C PRO A 37 6.65 -6.69 5.19
N ILE A 38 7.72 -7.11 5.89
CA ILE A 38 9.00 -6.41 5.92
C ILE A 38 9.71 -6.59 4.57
N TYR A 39 9.74 -7.82 4.07
CA TYR A 39 10.28 -8.12 2.75
C TYR A 39 9.56 -7.34 1.65
N PHE A 40 8.22 -7.35 1.66
CA PHE A 40 7.40 -6.56 0.74
C PHE A 40 7.76 -5.07 0.79
N THR A 41 7.82 -4.51 2.00
CA THR A 41 8.11 -3.09 2.18
C THR A 41 9.49 -2.70 1.65
N ARG A 42 10.52 -3.49 1.94
CA ARG A 42 11.89 -3.24 1.48
C ARG A 42 12.03 -3.27 -0.03
N ASN A 43 11.34 -4.18 -0.69
CA ASN A 43 11.55 -4.44 -2.13
C ASN A 43 10.57 -3.67 -3.03
N TYR A 44 9.38 -3.34 -2.55
CA TYR A 44 8.32 -2.82 -3.41
C TYR A 44 7.79 -1.43 -3.00
N ILE A 45 7.99 -0.99 -1.77
CA ILE A 45 7.52 0.32 -1.35
C ILE A 45 8.52 1.40 -1.72
N LYS A 46 8.00 2.43 -2.41
CA LYS A 46 8.73 3.65 -2.70
C LYS A 46 8.08 4.82 -1.96
N ILE A 47 8.91 5.74 -1.53
CA ILE A 47 8.52 6.95 -0.81
C ILE A 47 9.09 8.19 -1.50
N VAL A 48 8.49 9.34 -1.25
CA VAL A 48 9.02 10.62 -1.74
C VAL A 48 10.02 11.16 -0.74
N SER A 49 11.27 11.26 -1.17
CA SER A 49 12.33 12.03 -0.50
C SER A 49 12.29 13.48 -0.97
N LEU A 50 12.60 14.41 -0.09
CA LEU A 50 12.67 15.83 -0.43
C LEU A 50 13.82 16.16 -1.40
N ASP A 51 14.92 15.41 -1.28
CA ASP A 51 16.14 15.68 -2.03
C ASP A 51 16.27 14.84 -3.30
N GLU A 52 15.78 13.58 -3.27
CA GLU A 52 16.02 12.59 -4.32
C GLU A 52 14.75 12.19 -5.09
N GLY A 53 13.59 12.74 -4.72
CA GLY A 53 12.31 12.37 -5.34
C GLY A 53 11.82 11.00 -4.89
N LEU A 54 11.43 10.13 -5.84
CA LEU A 54 10.88 8.82 -5.54
C LEU A 54 12.00 7.80 -5.31
N VAL A 55 12.15 7.32 -4.07
CA VAL A 55 13.20 6.38 -3.64
C VAL A 55 12.62 5.14 -2.96
N PRO A 56 13.35 4.00 -2.95
CA PRO A 56 12.97 2.84 -2.14
C PRO A 56 12.86 3.20 -0.65
N PHE A 57 11.93 2.58 0.05
CA PHE A 57 11.78 2.78 1.48
C PHE A 57 12.81 1.95 2.26
N ASN A 58 13.97 2.52 2.48
CA ASN A 58 15.03 1.95 3.32
C ASN A 58 14.66 2.17 4.80
N MET A 59 14.06 1.14 5.40
CA MET A 59 13.58 1.21 6.78
C MET A 59 14.73 1.14 7.80
N TYR A 60 14.58 1.90 8.88
CA TYR A 60 15.37 1.71 10.09
C TYR A 60 14.88 0.49 10.88
N ASP A 61 15.73 -0.09 11.72
CA ASP A 61 15.41 -1.27 12.54
C ASP A 61 14.14 -1.11 13.38
N PHE A 62 13.89 0.09 13.91
CA PHE A 62 12.69 0.34 14.71
C PHE A 62 11.41 0.36 13.86
N GLN A 63 11.49 0.73 12.58
CA GLN A 63 10.36 0.70 11.64
C GLN A 63 10.02 -0.74 11.25
N GLU A 64 11.02 -1.58 11.06
CA GLU A 64 10.81 -3.02 10.82
C GLU A 64 10.18 -3.70 12.02
N LYS A 65 10.67 -3.41 13.23
CA LYS A 65 10.06 -3.88 14.48
C LYS A 65 8.61 -3.43 14.62
N LEU A 66 8.28 -2.24 14.11
CA LEU A 66 6.92 -1.73 14.12
C LEU A 66 6.02 -2.53 13.17
N ILE A 67 6.46 -2.83 11.96
CA ILE A 67 5.74 -3.69 11.01
C ILE A 67 5.54 -5.09 11.59
N ASP A 68 6.57 -5.68 12.17
CA ASP A 68 6.48 -7.00 12.80
C ASP A 68 5.44 -7.02 13.92
N ARG A 69 5.37 -5.95 14.73
CA ARG A 69 4.35 -5.83 15.77
C ARG A 69 2.95 -5.66 15.21
N PHE A 70 2.75 -4.89 14.14
CA PHE A 70 1.46 -4.78 13.46
C PHE A 70 0.99 -6.14 12.94
N HIS A 71 1.91 -6.91 12.40
CA HIS A 71 1.60 -8.22 11.83
C HIS A 71 1.23 -9.27 12.89
N LYS A 72 1.89 -9.23 14.05
CA LYS A 72 1.72 -10.22 15.13
C LYS A 72 0.61 -9.87 16.11
N ASN A 73 0.22 -8.61 16.23
CA ASN A 73 -0.70 -8.17 17.28
C ASN A 73 -1.92 -7.46 16.69
N ARG A 74 -3.09 -7.86 17.16
CA ARG A 74 -4.36 -7.25 16.75
C ARG A 74 -4.49 -5.77 17.12
N PHE A 75 -3.99 -5.39 18.30
CA PHE A 75 -4.06 -4.04 18.84
C PHE A 75 -2.65 -3.51 19.11
N ASN A 76 -2.39 -2.29 18.62
CA ASN A 76 -1.09 -1.65 18.76
C ASN A 76 -1.27 -0.18 19.16
N ILE A 77 -0.47 0.27 20.13
CA ILE A 77 -0.34 1.69 20.49
C ILE A 77 1.11 2.10 20.27
N CYS A 78 1.32 3.06 19.35
CA CYS A 78 2.65 3.50 18.96
C CYS A 78 2.91 4.92 19.48
N LYS A 79 3.70 5.06 20.55
CA LYS A 79 4.17 6.34 21.04
C LYS A 79 5.58 6.61 20.51
N MET A 80 5.69 7.51 19.55
CA MET A 80 6.94 7.82 18.85
C MET A 80 7.06 9.33 18.62
N PRO A 81 8.29 9.90 18.55
CA PRO A 81 8.51 11.31 18.21
C PRO A 81 7.93 11.68 16.84
N ARG A 82 7.85 12.98 16.58
CA ARG A 82 7.52 13.48 15.22
C ARG A 82 8.67 13.18 14.26
N GLN A 83 8.36 13.09 12.96
CA GLN A 83 9.34 12.90 11.87
C GLN A 83 10.17 11.61 11.92
N THR A 84 9.68 10.58 12.61
CA THR A 84 10.32 9.25 12.66
C THR A 84 9.81 8.30 11.57
N GLY A 85 9.04 8.78 10.60
CA GLY A 85 8.50 7.95 9.51
C GLY A 85 7.37 6.99 9.93
N LYS A 86 6.81 7.12 11.16
CA LYS A 86 5.75 6.22 11.63
C LYS A 86 4.54 6.14 10.72
N SER A 87 4.09 7.28 10.16
CA SER A 87 2.95 7.31 9.24
C SER A 87 3.27 6.55 7.94
N THR A 88 4.48 6.72 7.41
CA THR A 88 4.94 5.99 6.22
C THR A 88 5.01 4.48 6.49
N THR A 89 5.54 4.09 7.64
CA THR A 89 5.60 2.68 8.07
C THR A 89 4.20 2.08 8.23
N CYS A 90 3.27 2.80 8.87
CA CYS A 90 1.87 2.36 8.99
C CYS A 90 1.21 2.18 7.62
N ILE A 91 1.36 3.15 6.72
CA ILE A 91 0.79 3.11 5.37
C ILE A 91 1.34 1.93 4.57
N SER A 92 2.64 1.66 4.65
CA SER A 92 3.27 0.53 3.98
C SER A 92 2.67 -0.81 4.44
N TYR A 93 2.45 -0.96 5.74
CA TYR A 93 1.79 -2.14 6.29
C TYR A 93 0.31 -2.22 5.89
N LEU A 94 -0.44 -1.11 5.90
CA LEU A 94 -1.84 -1.09 5.50
C LEU A 94 -2.00 -1.44 4.02
N LEU A 95 -1.08 -0.99 3.17
CA LEU A 95 -1.06 -1.37 1.75
C LEU A 95 -0.80 -2.87 1.58
N HIS A 96 0.20 -3.42 2.27
CA HIS A 96 0.44 -4.86 2.30
C HIS A 96 -0.84 -5.61 2.72
N TYR A 97 -1.46 -5.18 3.81
CA TYR A 97 -2.66 -5.83 4.35
C TYR A 97 -3.83 -5.82 3.35
N ALA A 98 -4.04 -4.70 2.64
CA ALA A 98 -5.10 -4.59 1.64
C ALA A 98 -4.82 -5.41 0.37
N VAL A 99 -3.57 -5.49 -0.07
CA VAL A 99 -3.19 -6.20 -1.31
C VAL A 99 -3.24 -7.71 -1.13
N PHE A 100 -2.82 -8.22 0.03
CA PHE A 100 -2.65 -9.66 0.27
C PHE A 100 -3.78 -10.32 1.08
N ASN A 101 -4.79 -9.55 1.52
CA ASN A 101 -5.98 -10.11 2.19
C ASN A 101 -7.25 -9.65 1.49
N ASP A 102 -8.19 -10.58 1.35
CA ASP A 102 -9.45 -10.32 0.69
C ASP A 102 -10.50 -9.71 1.63
N ASN A 103 -11.36 -8.86 1.07
CA ASN A 103 -12.53 -8.30 1.75
C ASN A 103 -12.22 -7.54 3.06
N VAL A 104 -11.06 -6.89 3.16
CA VAL A 104 -10.71 -6.10 4.34
C VAL A 104 -11.19 -4.65 4.20
N ASN A 105 -11.70 -4.09 5.30
CA ASN A 105 -12.09 -2.69 5.39
C ASN A 105 -11.11 -1.93 6.30
N ILE A 106 -10.41 -0.96 5.74
CA ILE A 106 -9.41 -0.15 6.42
C ILE A 106 -9.91 1.29 6.50
N ALA A 107 -9.95 1.84 7.71
CA ALA A 107 -10.24 3.25 7.94
C ALA A 107 -8.99 3.98 8.45
N VAL A 108 -8.56 5.01 7.73
CA VAL A 108 -7.51 5.92 8.17
C VAL A 108 -8.15 7.14 8.78
N LEU A 109 -8.01 7.29 10.10
CA LEU A 109 -8.59 8.39 10.86
C LEU A 109 -7.51 9.37 11.30
N ALA A 110 -7.80 10.66 11.18
CA ALA A 110 -6.95 11.72 11.67
C ALA A 110 -7.80 12.85 12.27
N ASN A 111 -7.17 13.73 13.03
CA ASN A 111 -7.82 14.90 13.63
C ASN A 111 -8.35 15.91 12.61
N LYS A 112 -7.93 15.84 11.36
CA LYS A 112 -8.39 16.67 10.24
C LYS A 112 -8.55 15.79 8.99
N ALA A 113 -9.63 16.01 8.26
CA ALA A 113 -9.90 15.30 7.00
C ALA A 113 -8.80 15.49 5.94
N SER A 114 -8.14 16.66 5.90
CA SER A 114 -6.99 16.89 5.03
C SER A 114 -5.83 15.95 5.36
N THR A 115 -5.50 15.80 6.65
CA THR A 115 -4.42 14.90 7.09
C THR A 115 -4.72 13.43 6.75
N ALA A 116 -5.97 13.00 6.96
CA ALA A 116 -6.37 11.63 6.59
C ALA A 116 -6.23 11.40 5.07
N ARG A 117 -6.67 12.37 4.26
CA ARG A 117 -6.51 12.32 2.79
C ARG A 117 -5.06 12.34 2.33
N ASP A 118 -4.20 13.11 3.00
CA ASP A 118 -2.75 13.12 2.70
C ASP A 118 -2.12 11.74 2.98
N LEU A 119 -2.53 11.08 4.06
CA LEU A 119 -2.08 9.72 4.37
C LEU A 119 -2.57 8.72 3.31
N LEU A 120 -3.82 8.80 2.90
CA LEU A 120 -4.35 7.98 1.82
C LEU A 120 -3.63 8.26 0.49
N GLY A 121 -3.33 9.50 0.17
CA GLY A 121 -2.57 9.88 -1.02
C GLY A 121 -1.17 9.26 -1.07
N ARG A 122 -0.49 9.15 0.07
CA ARG A 122 0.80 8.44 0.16
C ARG A 122 0.65 6.94 -0.08
N LEU A 123 -0.42 6.33 0.43
CA LEU A 123 -0.74 4.93 0.16
C LEU A 123 -1.03 4.71 -1.33
N GLN A 124 -1.80 5.60 -1.94
CA GLN A 124 -2.10 5.58 -3.37
C GLN A 124 -0.83 5.67 -4.21
N LEU A 125 0.09 6.58 -3.86
CA LEU A 125 1.37 6.69 -4.55
C LEU A 125 2.22 5.40 -4.42
N ALA A 126 2.26 4.81 -3.23
CA ALA A 126 2.95 3.54 -3.02
C ALA A 126 2.33 2.42 -3.88
N TYR A 127 0.99 2.35 -3.95
CA TYR A 127 0.28 1.39 -4.80
C TYR A 127 0.59 1.58 -6.29
N GLU A 128 0.61 2.80 -6.82
CA GLU A 128 0.92 3.11 -8.23
C GLU A 128 2.33 2.66 -8.64
N ASN A 129 3.24 2.52 -7.67
CA ASN A 129 4.61 2.07 -7.89
C ASN A 129 4.81 0.56 -7.73
N LEU A 130 3.76 -0.19 -7.37
CA LEU A 130 3.83 -1.65 -7.36
C LEU A 130 3.92 -2.20 -8.79
N PRO A 131 4.66 -3.29 -9.01
CA PRO A 131 4.64 -3.95 -10.31
C PRO A 131 3.22 -4.42 -10.66
N ARG A 132 2.88 -4.33 -11.94
CA ARG A 132 1.53 -4.61 -12.43
C ARG A 132 0.99 -6.00 -12.04
N TRP A 133 1.86 -7.00 -12.03
CA TRP A 133 1.50 -8.36 -11.64
C TRP A 133 1.15 -8.48 -10.15
N MET A 134 1.61 -7.54 -9.30
CA MET A 134 1.29 -7.52 -7.87
C MET A 134 0.06 -6.66 -7.56
N GLN A 135 -0.31 -5.74 -8.44
CA GLN A 135 -1.47 -4.89 -8.22
C GLN A 135 -2.76 -5.70 -8.26
N GLN A 136 -3.57 -5.57 -7.22
CA GLN A 136 -5.01 -5.88 -7.31
C GLN A 136 -5.66 -4.85 -8.25
N GLY A 137 -6.60 -5.24 -9.10
CA GLY A 137 -7.26 -4.30 -9.98
C GLY A 137 -8.07 -3.24 -9.22
N ILE A 138 -8.18 -2.06 -9.79
CA ILE A 138 -8.91 -0.95 -9.19
C ILE A 138 -10.38 -1.00 -9.60
N VAL A 139 -11.26 -1.02 -8.60
CA VAL A 139 -12.72 -0.87 -8.75
C VAL A 139 -13.11 0.60 -8.59
N SER A 140 -12.59 1.27 -7.57
CA SER A 140 -12.84 2.70 -7.29
C SER A 140 -11.58 3.36 -6.76
N TRP A 141 -11.34 4.62 -7.20
CA TRP A 141 -10.16 5.38 -6.83
C TRP A 141 -10.49 6.87 -6.78
N ASN A 142 -10.44 7.45 -5.59
CA ASN A 142 -10.66 8.88 -5.38
C ASN A 142 -9.83 9.41 -4.21
N LYS A 143 -9.92 10.72 -3.93
CA LYS A 143 -9.14 11.38 -2.88
C LYS A 143 -9.49 10.94 -1.45
N GLY A 144 -10.62 10.30 -1.25
CA GLY A 144 -11.12 9.91 0.07
C GLY A 144 -11.18 8.40 0.28
N SER A 145 -11.12 7.61 -0.80
CA SER A 145 -11.20 6.16 -0.72
C SER A 145 -10.64 5.46 -1.95
N LEU A 146 -10.31 4.20 -1.79
CA LEU A 146 -10.02 3.28 -2.88
C LEU A 146 -10.64 1.91 -2.60
N GLU A 147 -10.97 1.20 -3.67
CA GLU A 147 -11.50 -0.17 -3.61
C GLU A 147 -10.77 -1.04 -4.63
N LEU A 148 -10.32 -2.19 -4.17
CA LEU A 148 -9.58 -3.18 -4.94
C LEU A 148 -10.48 -4.32 -5.38
N GLU A 149 -10.11 -5.02 -6.46
CA GLU A 149 -10.88 -6.15 -7.00
C GLU A 149 -10.99 -7.36 -6.05
N ASN A 150 -10.07 -7.49 -5.07
CA ASN A 150 -10.16 -8.48 -4.02
C ASN A 150 -11.19 -8.13 -2.92
N GLY A 151 -12.01 -7.09 -3.13
CA GLY A 151 -13.02 -6.61 -2.20
C GLY A 151 -12.49 -5.75 -1.06
N SER A 152 -11.19 -5.49 -1.00
CA SER A 152 -10.60 -4.65 0.05
C SER A 152 -10.84 -3.17 -0.23
N LYS A 153 -11.19 -2.43 0.83
CA LYS A 153 -11.50 -0.99 0.80
C LYS A 153 -10.65 -0.24 1.80
N ILE A 154 -10.18 0.93 1.39
CA ILE A 154 -9.45 1.85 2.27
C ILE A 154 -10.14 3.20 2.18
N SER A 155 -10.49 3.79 3.32
CA SER A 155 -11.14 5.11 3.39
C SER A 155 -10.41 6.02 4.38
N ALA A 156 -10.40 7.31 4.07
CA ALA A 156 -9.81 8.37 4.89
C ALA A 156 -10.90 9.27 5.45
N ASN A 157 -10.99 9.35 6.77
CA ASN A 157 -11.99 10.14 7.50
C ASN A 157 -11.36 10.92 8.67
N SER A 158 -12.12 11.85 9.22
CA SER A 158 -11.76 12.65 10.40
C SER A 158 -12.77 12.50 11.51
#